data_495f0946b2af1cd69d81e34c26f078ac
#
_entry.id   495f0946b2af1cd69d81e34c26f078ac
#
_cell.length_a   1.000
_cell.length_b   1.000
_cell.length_c   1.000
_cell.angle_alpha   90.00
_cell.angle_beta   90.00
_cell.angle_gamma   90.00
#
_symmetry.space_group_name_H-M   'P 1'
#
loop_
_entity.id
_entity.type
_entity.pdbx_description
1 polymer ?
#
loop_
_entity_poly.entity_id
_entity_poly.type
_entity_poly.pdbx_seq_one_letter_code
_entity_poly.pdbx_strand_id
1 'polypeptide(L)'
;MLSLFACSTTLTAGSQTLPVKTLPAVSRGWKTDRSPTLMPIKAILTDIEGTTSAVSFVFDVLFPFARTHLPDFVRQHAEQPQVAAQLQAVRTQSAEPDADVERVIAILLEWIAEDRKATPLKALQGMVWEQGYNTGQLKGHVYPDAVDALKHWHQQGYRLFVYSSGSIQAQQLIFGCSEAGDLSSLFSGYFDTTSGPKREAQSYQTIANATGFAAEEILFLSDIVEELDAAKAAGMPTCGLARDGGVLAGHRYVDSFTLIDPASF
;
A
#
# COMPACT_ATOMS: atom_id res chain seq x y z
N MET A 1 18.20 -3.42 53.77
CA MET A 1 19.58 -3.34 54.31
C MET A 1 20.25 -2.23 53.55
N LEU A 2 20.23 -0.98 54.06
CA LEU A 2 21.28 -0.33 54.84
C LEU A 2 22.65 -0.44 54.14
N SER A 3 23.31 0.65 53.72
CA SER A 3 23.91 1.67 54.57
C SER A 3 24.41 2.89 53.77
N LEU A 4 24.16 4.07 54.36
CA LEU A 4 24.73 5.37 54.13
C LEU A 4 26.27 5.40 54.32
N PHE A 5 26.95 6.29 53.60
CA PHE A 5 28.01 7.11 54.21
C PHE A 5 28.15 8.44 53.46
N ALA A 6 27.90 9.51 54.18
CA ALA A 6 28.25 10.90 53.89
C ALA A 6 29.70 11.17 54.31
N CYS A 7 30.41 11.99 53.51
CA CYS A 7 31.60 12.71 54.03
C CYS A 7 31.61 14.13 53.51
N SER A 8 31.34 15.05 54.39
CA SER A 8 31.56 16.50 54.22
C SER A 8 33.04 16.85 54.40
N THR A 9 33.60 17.66 53.50
CA THR A 9 34.79 18.46 53.82
C THR A 9 34.62 19.86 53.23
N THR A 10 34.47 20.81 54.12
CA THR A 10 34.55 22.25 53.92
C THR A 10 36.01 22.64 53.67
N LEU A 11 36.26 23.47 52.66
CA LEU A 11 37.50 24.27 52.55
C LEU A 11 37.19 25.70 52.09
N THR A 12 37.74 26.59 52.80
CA THR A 12 37.60 28.03 52.89
C THR A 12 38.06 28.81 51.67
N ALA A 13 37.44 29.98 51.52
CA ALA A 13 37.66 31.00 50.51
C ALA A 13 39.11 31.60 50.46
N GLY A 14 39.58 31.72 49.24
CA GLY A 14 40.73 32.62 48.90
C GLY A 14 40.38 33.44 47.69
N SER A 15 40.09 34.73 47.93
CA SER A 15 39.79 35.69 46.88
C SER A 15 41.09 36.10 46.19
N GLN A 16 41.26 35.82 44.89
CA GLN A 16 42.23 36.48 44.03
C GLN A 16 41.53 36.94 42.76
N THR A 17 41.41 38.24 42.60
CA THR A 17 40.94 38.91 41.40
C THR A 17 42.01 38.89 40.32
N LEU A 18 41.76 38.21 39.20
CA LEU A 18 42.57 38.30 37.99
C LEU A 18 41.94 39.27 36.99
N PRO A 19 42.70 39.94 36.15
CA PRO A 19 42.17 40.96 35.23
C PRO A 19 41.42 40.37 34.08
N VAL A 20 40.27 40.95 33.81
CA VAL A 20 39.37 40.59 32.65
C VAL A 20 40.09 41.04 31.38
N LYS A 21 40.55 40.04 30.57
CA LYS A 21 40.90 40.27 29.15
C LYS A 21 39.62 40.29 28.33
N THR A 22 39.29 41.46 27.81
CA THR A 22 38.24 41.62 26.79
C THR A 22 38.66 40.87 25.51
N LEU A 23 37.96 39.79 25.18
CA LEU A 23 38.04 39.10 23.90
C LEU A 23 37.22 39.87 22.86
N PRO A 24 37.69 39.94 21.59
CA PRO A 24 36.92 40.61 20.54
C PRO A 24 35.60 39.83 20.25
N ALA A 25 34.54 40.58 20.03
CA ALA A 25 33.23 40.05 19.64
C ALA A 25 33.36 39.30 18.32
N VAL A 26 33.31 37.97 18.39
CA VAL A 26 33.09 37.12 17.20
C VAL A 26 31.63 37.27 16.82
N SER A 27 31.35 38.01 15.77
CA SER A 27 30.04 38.00 15.10
C SER A 27 29.81 36.62 14.54
N ARG A 28 29.22 35.74 15.33
CA ARG A 28 28.62 34.49 14.81
C ARG A 28 27.43 34.91 13.96
N GLY A 29 27.64 34.93 12.64
CA GLY A 29 26.54 34.97 11.70
C GLY A 29 25.59 33.82 12.04
N TRP A 30 24.41 34.16 12.49
CA TRP A 30 23.31 33.23 12.64
C TRP A 30 23.03 32.69 11.24
N LYS A 31 23.46 31.44 10.97
CA LYS A 31 22.89 30.71 9.87
C LYS A 31 21.40 30.58 10.21
N THR A 32 20.58 31.29 9.48
CA THR A 32 19.15 31.09 9.50
C THR A 32 18.93 29.61 9.25
N ASP A 33 18.49 28.92 10.28
CA ASP A 33 17.99 27.56 10.21
C ASP A 33 16.88 27.63 9.16
N ARG A 34 17.18 27.16 7.95
CA ARG A 34 16.14 26.98 6.94
C ARG A 34 15.33 25.81 7.46
N SER A 35 14.16 26.10 8.02
CA SER A 35 13.12 25.10 8.14
C SER A 35 13.11 24.31 6.83
N PRO A 36 13.13 22.99 6.84
CA PRO A 36 13.09 22.21 5.61
C PRO A 36 11.88 22.71 4.81
N THR A 37 12.14 23.31 3.67
CA THR A 37 11.06 23.69 2.75
C THR A 37 10.42 22.37 2.33
N LEU A 38 9.24 22.08 2.84
CA LEU A 38 8.47 20.90 2.42
C LEU A 38 8.35 20.97 0.90
N MET A 39 8.83 19.94 0.23
CA MET A 39 8.64 19.82 -1.22
C MET A 39 7.15 19.63 -1.46
N PRO A 40 6.53 20.38 -2.36
CA PRO A 40 5.08 20.24 -2.60
C PRO A 40 4.77 18.85 -3.15
N ILE A 41 3.75 18.21 -2.61
CA ILE A 41 3.24 16.95 -3.14
C ILE A 41 2.79 17.17 -4.59
N LYS A 42 3.17 16.26 -5.47
CA LYS A 42 2.80 16.24 -6.90
C LYS A 42 2.08 14.96 -7.29
N ALA A 43 2.30 13.90 -6.52
CA ALA A 43 1.74 12.60 -6.79
C ALA A 43 1.17 11.97 -5.52
N ILE A 44 0.18 11.09 -5.70
CA ILE A 44 -0.44 10.32 -4.64
C ILE A 44 -0.35 8.85 -5.05
N LEU A 45 0.23 8.04 -4.18
CA LEU A 45 0.29 6.58 -4.30
C LEU A 45 -0.66 6.00 -3.26
N THR A 46 -1.65 5.25 -3.66
CA THR A 46 -2.65 4.69 -2.74
C THR A 46 -2.66 3.16 -2.79
N ASP A 47 -2.84 2.57 -1.63
CA ASP A 47 -3.24 1.17 -1.51
C ASP A 47 -4.72 0.98 -1.87
N ILE A 48 -5.17 -0.28 -1.98
CA ILE A 48 -6.56 -0.63 -2.32
C ILE A 48 -7.30 -1.12 -1.08
N GLU A 49 -6.97 -2.32 -0.60
CA GLU A 49 -7.68 -3.03 0.45
C GLU A 49 -7.53 -2.31 1.79
N GLY A 50 -8.65 -1.96 2.45
CA GLY A 50 -8.65 -1.19 3.70
C GLY A 50 -8.40 0.31 3.52
N THR A 51 -8.03 0.75 2.32
CA THR A 51 -7.69 2.14 2.00
C THR A 51 -8.72 2.76 1.07
N THR A 52 -8.69 2.45 -0.24
CA THR A 52 -9.68 2.93 -1.22
C THR A 52 -10.90 2.02 -1.34
N SER A 53 -10.75 0.74 -0.99
CA SER A 53 -11.79 -0.29 -1.03
C SER A 53 -11.87 -1.04 0.30
N ALA A 54 -13.03 -1.59 0.62
CA ALA A 54 -13.21 -2.38 1.84
C ALA A 54 -12.46 -3.71 1.73
N VAL A 55 -11.77 -4.13 2.80
CA VAL A 55 -11.16 -5.46 2.91
C VAL A 55 -12.21 -6.55 2.74
N SER A 56 -13.43 -6.33 3.29
CA SER A 56 -14.56 -7.26 3.16
C SER A 56 -14.96 -7.52 1.71
N PHE A 57 -14.73 -6.59 0.79
CA PHE A 57 -15.02 -6.80 -0.63
C PHE A 57 -14.23 -7.99 -1.20
N VAL A 58 -12.99 -8.17 -0.79
CA VAL A 58 -12.16 -9.30 -1.21
C VAL A 58 -12.72 -10.61 -0.66
N PHE A 59 -13.03 -10.64 0.64
CA PHE A 59 -13.43 -11.86 1.34
C PHE A 59 -14.90 -12.23 1.12
N ASP A 60 -15.78 -11.23 1.02
CA ASP A 60 -17.24 -11.46 0.97
C ASP A 60 -17.78 -11.46 -0.47
N VAL A 61 -17.02 -10.91 -1.43
CA VAL A 61 -17.46 -10.81 -2.83
C VAL A 61 -16.51 -11.55 -3.78
N LEU A 62 -15.22 -11.14 -3.85
CA LEU A 62 -14.32 -11.66 -4.88
C LEU A 62 -14.00 -13.16 -4.70
N PHE A 63 -13.64 -13.60 -3.49
CA PHE A 63 -13.34 -15.01 -3.25
C PHE A 63 -14.56 -15.92 -3.38
N PRO A 64 -15.75 -15.59 -2.81
CA PRO A 64 -16.97 -16.36 -3.07
C PRO A 64 -17.37 -16.42 -4.54
N PHE A 65 -17.24 -15.30 -5.27
CA PHE A 65 -17.48 -15.27 -6.71
C PHE A 65 -16.56 -16.25 -7.46
N ALA A 66 -15.26 -16.18 -7.21
CA ALA A 66 -14.30 -17.08 -7.83
C ALA A 66 -14.61 -18.55 -7.49
N ARG A 67 -14.88 -18.87 -6.22
CA ARG A 67 -15.23 -20.22 -5.79
C ARG A 67 -16.44 -20.77 -6.53
N THR A 68 -17.46 -19.94 -6.73
CA THR A 68 -18.71 -20.33 -7.39
C THR A 68 -18.52 -20.54 -8.89
N HIS A 69 -17.78 -19.65 -9.55
CA HIS A 69 -17.71 -19.61 -11.02
C HIS A 69 -16.50 -20.35 -11.61
N LEU A 70 -15.47 -20.64 -10.81
CA LEU A 70 -14.25 -21.30 -11.28
C LEU A 70 -14.50 -22.68 -11.90
N PRO A 71 -15.38 -23.57 -11.36
CA PRO A 71 -15.65 -24.88 -11.98
C PRO A 71 -16.15 -24.75 -13.42
N ASP A 72 -17.15 -23.92 -13.64
CA ASP A 72 -17.74 -23.73 -14.96
C ASP A 72 -16.80 -23.00 -15.91
N PHE A 73 -16.05 -22.02 -15.40
CA PHE A 73 -15.01 -21.34 -16.17
C PHE A 73 -13.96 -22.35 -16.68
N VAL A 74 -13.46 -23.20 -15.81
CA VAL A 74 -12.46 -24.21 -16.19
C VAL A 74 -13.01 -25.18 -17.22
N ARG A 75 -14.23 -25.71 -17.04
CA ARG A 75 -14.88 -26.62 -18.00
C ARG A 75 -15.01 -25.99 -19.39
N GLN A 76 -15.42 -24.72 -19.44
CA GLN A 76 -15.65 -23.99 -20.69
C GLN A 76 -14.36 -23.59 -21.41
N HIS A 77 -13.28 -23.37 -20.67
CA HIS A 77 -12.05 -22.76 -21.20
C HIS A 77 -10.81 -23.66 -21.08
N ALA A 78 -10.94 -24.94 -20.69
CA ALA A 78 -9.82 -25.85 -20.45
C ALA A 78 -8.83 -25.96 -21.63
N GLU A 79 -9.35 -25.86 -22.86
CA GLU A 79 -8.57 -25.93 -24.10
C GLU A 79 -7.86 -24.61 -24.47
N GLN A 80 -8.19 -23.51 -23.82
CA GLN A 80 -7.53 -22.23 -24.09
C GLN A 80 -6.08 -22.28 -23.57
N PRO A 81 -5.08 -21.87 -24.36
CA PRO A 81 -3.68 -22.04 -24.00
C PRO A 81 -3.28 -21.51 -22.63
N GLN A 82 -3.81 -20.32 -22.27
CA GLN A 82 -3.57 -19.69 -20.98
C GLN A 82 -4.19 -20.45 -19.80
N VAL A 83 -5.39 -21.00 -19.97
CA VAL A 83 -6.05 -21.81 -18.95
C VAL A 83 -5.36 -23.17 -18.85
N ALA A 84 -5.14 -23.86 -19.98
CA ALA A 84 -4.48 -25.14 -20.05
C ALA A 84 -3.09 -25.13 -19.36
N ALA A 85 -2.34 -24.04 -19.52
CA ALA A 85 -1.04 -23.87 -18.84
C ALA A 85 -1.20 -23.83 -17.31
N GLN A 86 -2.24 -23.17 -16.79
CA GLN A 86 -2.50 -23.13 -15.35
C GLN A 86 -2.99 -24.49 -14.83
N LEU A 87 -3.86 -25.19 -15.58
CA LEU A 87 -4.31 -26.54 -15.21
C LEU A 87 -3.13 -27.51 -15.14
N GLN A 88 -2.17 -27.41 -16.09
CA GLN A 88 -0.95 -28.20 -16.04
C GLN A 88 -0.07 -27.84 -14.82
N ALA A 89 0.02 -26.57 -14.46
CA ALA A 89 0.73 -26.16 -13.27
C ALA A 89 0.05 -26.66 -11.98
N VAL A 90 -1.28 -26.74 -11.94
CA VAL A 90 -2.01 -27.36 -10.82
C VAL A 90 -1.66 -28.84 -10.71
N ARG A 91 -1.69 -29.61 -11.80
CA ARG A 91 -1.32 -31.03 -11.82
C ARG A 91 0.09 -31.25 -11.27
N THR A 92 1.02 -30.41 -11.69
CA THR A 92 2.42 -30.46 -11.22
C THR A 92 2.51 -30.18 -9.73
N GLN A 93 1.86 -29.13 -9.24
CA GLN A 93 1.95 -28.72 -7.83
C GLN A 93 1.17 -29.63 -6.87
N SER A 94 0.16 -30.34 -7.35
CA SER A 94 -0.58 -31.36 -6.58
C SER A 94 0.08 -32.75 -6.63
N ALA A 95 1.10 -32.92 -7.45
CA ALA A 95 1.73 -34.23 -7.76
C ALA A 95 0.73 -35.24 -8.37
N GLU A 96 -0.27 -34.78 -9.10
CA GLU A 96 -1.28 -35.56 -9.81
C GLU A 96 -1.20 -35.28 -11.32
N PRO A 97 -0.17 -35.75 -12.05
CA PRO A 97 0.07 -35.39 -13.44
C PRO A 97 -1.04 -35.85 -14.40
N ASP A 98 -1.76 -36.93 -14.06
CA ASP A 98 -2.81 -37.52 -14.88
C ASP A 98 -4.24 -37.07 -14.44
N ALA A 99 -4.34 -36.09 -13.53
CA ALA A 99 -5.62 -35.57 -13.09
C ALA A 99 -6.43 -35.05 -14.30
N ASP A 100 -7.64 -35.50 -14.45
CA ASP A 100 -8.58 -34.95 -15.44
C ASP A 100 -9.07 -33.55 -15.03
N VAL A 101 -9.88 -32.92 -15.87
CA VAL A 101 -10.35 -31.54 -15.61
C VAL A 101 -11.18 -31.47 -14.33
N GLU A 102 -12.03 -32.47 -14.06
CA GLU A 102 -12.88 -32.48 -12.84
C GLU A 102 -12.03 -32.64 -11.56
N ARG A 103 -10.99 -33.50 -11.62
CA ARG A 103 -10.05 -33.64 -10.49
C ARG A 103 -9.27 -32.34 -10.25
N VAL A 104 -8.82 -31.67 -11.32
CA VAL A 104 -8.14 -30.38 -11.20
C VAL A 104 -9.06 -29.30 -10.58
N ILE A 105 -10.35 -29.28 -10.96
CA ILE A 105 -11.35 -28.41 -10.33
C ILE A 105 -11.47 -28.71 -8.83
N ALA A 106 -11.56 -30.00 -8.45
CA ALA A 106 -11.63 -30.40 -7.05
C ALA A 106 -10.40 -29.90 -6.26
N ILE A 107 -9.18 -30.09 -6.82
CA ILE A 107 -7.92 -29.59 -6.21
C ILE A 107 -7.97 -28.08 -6.03
N LEU A 108 -8.42 -27.33 -7.03
CA LEU A 108 -8.52 -25.86 -6.94
C LEU A 108 -9.51 -25.42 -5.85
N LEU A 109 -10.64 -26.10 -5.70
CA LEU A 109 -11.61 -25.83 -4.64
C LEU A 109 -11.08 -26.19 -3.24
N GLU A 110 -10.31 -27.29 -3.12
CA GLU A 110 -9.58 -27.64 -1.90
C GLU A 110 -8.60 -26.52 -1.53
N TRP A 111 -7.79 -26.04 -2.49
CA TRP A 111 -6.85 -24.95 -2.28
C TRP A 111 -7.51 -23.62 -1.88
N ILE A 112 -8.69 -23.32 -2.44
CA ILE A 112 -9.49 -22.15 -2.00
C ILE A 112 -9.96 -22.34 -0.56
N ALA A 113 -10.42 -23.54 -0.18
CA ALA A 113 -10.87 -23.80 1.19
C ALA A 113 -9.74 -23.73 2.22
N GLU A 114 -8.52 -24.08 1.83
CA GLU A 114 -7.30 -24.02 2.64
C GLU A 114 -6.60 -22.64 2.61
N ASP A 115 -7.16 -21.68 1.89
CA ASP A 115 -6.51 -20.37 1.63
C ASP A 115 -5.08 -20.50 1.05
N ARG A 116 -4.85 -21.51 0.23
CA ARG A 116 -3.53 -21.78 -0.35
C ARG A 116 -3.13 -20.71 -1.37
N LYS A 117 -1.96 -20.13 -1.20
CA LYS A 117 -1.43 -19.04 -2.06
C LYS A 117 -0.69 -19.58 -3.30
N ALA A 118 -1.33 -20.49 -4.05
CA ALA A 118 -0.74 -21.08 -5.24
C ALA A 118 -0.85 -20.15 -6.46
N THR A 119 0.26 -20.01 -7.20
CA THR A 119 0.31 -19.14 -8.40
C THR A 119 -0.75 -19.50 -9.45
N PRO A 120 -0.94 -20.78 -9.85
CA PRO A 120 -1.96 -21.13 -10.84
C PRO A 120 -3.39 -20.88 -10.34
N LEU A 121 -3.67 -21.05 -9.04
CA LEU A 121 -4.96 -20.70 -8.46
C LEU A 121 -5.22 -19.20 -8.59
N LYS A 122 -4.26 -18.35 -8.22
CA LYS A 122 -4.40 -16.89 -8.35
C LYS A 122 -4.63 -16.45 -9.80
N ALA A 123 -3.92 -17.07 -10.74
CA ALA A 123 -4.09 -16.79 -12.17
C ALA A 123 -5.50 -17.13 -12.66
N LEU A 124 -6.00 -18.30 -12.31
CA LEU A 124 -7.37 -18.73 -12.67
C LEU A 124 -8.44 -17.87 -11.99
N GLN A 125 -8.27 -17.53 -10.72
CA GLN A 125 -9.16 -16.57 -10.02
C GLN A 125 -9.20 -15.22 -10.75
N GLY A 126 -8.03 -14.70 -11.16
CA GLY A 126 -7.94 -13.47 -11.95
C GLY A 126 -8.74 -13.51 -13.24
N MET A 127 -8.66 -14.63 -13.99
CA MET A 127 -9.42 -14.82 -15.23
C MET A 127 -10.95 -14.93 -14.97
N VAL A 128 -11.35 -15.57 -13.88
CA VAL A 128 -12.77 -15.65 -13.45
C VAL A 128 -13.29 -14.26 -13.07
N TRP A 129 -12.53 -13.49 -12.33
CA TRP A 129 -12.89 -12.10 -11.99
C TRP A 129 -12.99 -11.21 -13.23
N GLU A 130 -12.03 -11.32 -14.15
CA GLU A 130 -12.07 -10.59 -15.41
C GLU A 130 -13.36 -10.87 -16.19
N GLN A 131 -13.76 -12.15 -16.31
CA GLN A 131 -15.04 -12.52 -16.92
C GLN A 131 -16.21 -11.93 -16.15
N GLY A 132 -16.22 -11.99 -14.82
CA GLY A 132 -17.26 -11.42 -13.98
C GLY A 132 -17.41 -9.91 -14.15
N TYR A 133 -16.31 -9.18 -14.21
CA TYR A 133 -16.29 -7.73 -14.48
C TYR A 133 -16.78 -7.42 -15.90
N ASN A 134 -16.28 -8.12 -16.91
CA ASN A 134 -16.63 -7.89 -18.30
C ASN A 134 -18.12 -8.20 -18.61
N THR A 135 -18.71 -9.14 -17.89
CA THR A 135 -20.15 -9.47 -18.00
C THR A 135 -21.03 -8.61 -17.09
N GLY A 136 -20.44 -7.77 -16.26
CA GLY A 136 -21.16 -6.91 -15.30
C GLY A 136 -21.72 -7.66 -14.08
N GLN A 137 -21.36 -8.93 -13.89
CA GLN A 137 -21.71 -9.71 -12.70
C GLN A 137 -20.93 -9.30 -11.46
N LEU A 138 -19.71 -8.75 -11.66
CA LEU A 138 -18.93 -8.08 -10.62
C LEU A 138 -18.92 -6.58 -10.85
N LYS A 139 -18.90 -5.84 -9.75
CA LYS A 139 -18.60 -4.42 -9.69
C LYS A 139 -17.52 -4.17 -8.65
N GLY A 140 -16.53 -3.35 -8.98
CA GLY A 140 -15.47 -3.00 -8.05
C GLY A 140 -15.99 -2.07 -6.97
N HIS A 141 -15.73 -2.42 -5.72
CA HIS A 141 -16.03 -1.55 -4.59
C HIS A 141 -14.93 -0.48 -4.44
N VAL A 142 -15.34 0.78 -4.37
CA VAL A 142 -14.47 1.91 -3.98
C VAL A 142 -15.29 2.79 -3.04
N TYR A 143 -14.73 3.14 -1.88
CA TYR A 143 -15.44 4.01 -0.93
C TYR A 143 -15.84 5.34 -1.59
N PRO A 144 -17.06 5.84 -1.35
CA PRO A 144 -17.53 7.09 -1.97
C PRO A 144 -16.63 8.29 -1.71
N ASP A 145 -16.11 8.42 -0.48
CA ASP A 145 -15.19 9.49 -0.11
C ASP A 145 -13.82 9.38 -0.83
N ALA A 146 -13.37 8.15 -1.11
CA ALA A 146 -12.17 7.92 -1.93
C ALA A 146 -12.43 8.29 -3.39
N VAL A 147 -13.60 7.94 -3.94
CA VAL A 147 -13.99 8.33 -5.31
C VAL A 147 -13.97 9.85 -5.47
N ASP A 148 -14.59 10.57 -4.53
CA ASP A 148 -14.69 12.03 -4.58
C ASP A 148 -13.32 12.68 -4.43
N ALA A 149 -12.50 12.22 -3.50
CA ALA A 149 -11.15 12.72 -3.29
C ALA A 149 -10.23 12.46 -4.49
N LEU A 150 -10.23 11.24 -5.05
CA LEU A 150 -9.42 10.89 -6.22
C LEU A 150 -9.79 11.75 -7.43
N LYS A 151 -11.09 11.96 -7.69
CA LYS A 151 -11.56 12.86 -8.75
C LYS A 151 -11.10 14.30 -8.52
N HIS A 152 -11.23 14.78 -7.28
CA HIS A 152 -10.84 16.13 -6.91
C HIS A 152 -9.34 16.35 -7.07
N TRP A 153 -8.50 15.46 -6.54
CA TRP A 153 -7.05 15.54 -6.66
C TRP A 153 -6.57 15.47 -8.11
N HIS A 154 -7.19 14.59 -8.92
CA HIS A 154 -6.90 14.52 -10.35
C HIS A 154 -7.22 15.86 -11.05
N GLN A 155 -8.35 16.49 -10.73
CA GLN A 155 -8.72 17.82 -11.26
C GLN A 155 -7.76 18.92 -10.81
N GLN A 156 -7.17 18.81 -9.64
CA GLN A 156 -6.14 19.72 -9.13
C GLN A 156 -4.75 19.49 -9.76
N GLY A 157 -4.60 18.44 -10.58
CA GLY A 157 -3.35 18.15 -11.30
C GLY A 157 -2.41 17.19 -10.58
N TYR A 158 -2.80 16.60 -9.44
CA TYR A 158 -2.04 15.53 -8.82
C TYR A 158 -2.02 14.29 -9.72
N ARG A 159 -0.85 13.63 -9.80
CA ARG A 159 -0.73 12.34 -10.50
C ARG A 159 -1.08 11.22 -9.53
N LEU A 160 -2.03 10.38 -9.90
CA LEU A 160 -2.52 9.31 -9.04
C LEU A 160 -1.94 7.97 -9.48
N PHE A 161 -1.50 7.17 -8.51
CA PHE A 161 -0.93 5.86 -8.70
C PHE A 161 -1.51 4.88 -7.68
N VAL A 162 -1.52 3.61 -8.03
CA VAL A 162 -1.97 2.52 -7.15
C VAL A 162 -0.81 1.58 -6.86
N TYR A 163 -0.71 1.09 -5.62
CA TYR A 163 0.20 0.03 -5.23
C TYR A 163 -0.51 -0.99 -4.34
N SER A 164 -0.77 -2.18 -4.86
CA SER A 164 -1.45 -3.27 -4.17
C SER A 164 -0.72 -4.60 -4.36
N SER A 165 -0.98 -5.58 -3.50
CA SER A 165 -0.52 -6.96 -3.67
C SER A 165 -1.28 -7.74 -4.76
N GLY A 166 -2.41 -7.22 -5.22
CA GLY A 166 -3.14 -7.71 -6.38
C GLY A 166 -2.40 -7.38 -7.67
N SER A 167 -2.55 -8.23 -8.71
CA SER A 167 -1.95 -7.96 -10.02
C SER A 167 -2.45 -6.64 -10.61
N ILE A 168 -1.62 -6.00 -11.45
CA ILE A 168 -2.00 -4.76 -12.15
C ILE A 168 -3.34 -4.94 -12.87
N GLN A 169 -3.57 -6.08 -13.53
CA GLN A 169 -4.84 -6.39 -14.19
C GLN A 169 -6.02 -6.38 -13.21
N ALA A 170 -5.89 -7.01 -12.03
CA ALA A 170 -6.94 -7.00 -11.01
C ALA A 170 -7.23 -5.59 -10.49
N GLN A 171 -6.19 -4.78 -10.29
CA GLN A 171 -6.34 -3.38 -9.89
C GLN A 171 -7.11 -2.57 -10.93
N GLN A 172 -6.76 -2.72 -12.23
CA GLN A 172 -7.44 -2.06 -13.34
C GLN A 172 -8.91 -2.45 -13.45
N LEU A 173 -9.24 -3.73 -13.19
CA LEU A 173 -10.62 -4.21 -13.19
C LEU A 173 -11.44 -3.61 -12.04
N ILE A 174 -10.89 -3.53 -10.83
CA ILE A 174 -11.57 -2.93 -9.68
C ILE A 174 -11.95 -1.49 -9.96
N PHE A 175 -11.02 -0.68 -10.46
CA PHE A 175 -11.28 0.74 -10.74
C PHE A 175 -12.04 0.96 -12.05
N GLY A 176 -11.76 0.19 -13.10
CA GLY A 176 -12.41 0.34 -14.41
C GLY A 176 -13.87 -0.12 -14.41
N CYS A 177 -14.20 -1.10 -13.58
CA CYS A 177 -15.56 -1.65 -13.47
C CYS A 177 -16.19 -1.35 -12.11
N SER A 178 -15.89 -0.18 -11.52
CA SER A 178 -16.38 0.15 -10.18
C SER A 178 -17.88 0.49 -10.17
N GLU A 179 -18.49 0.41 -8.99
CA GLU A 179 -19.88 0.87 -8.76
C GLU A 179 -20.06 2.36 -9.08
N ALA A 180 -18.98 3.16 -8.94
CA ALA A 180 -18.97 4.59 -9.26
C ALA A 180 -18.70 4.89 -10.76
N GLY A 181 -18.68 3.86 -11.60
CA GLY A 181 -18.29 3.93 -13.01
C GLY A 181 -16.82 3.67 -13.25
N ASP A 182 -16.34 3.96 -14.44
CA ASP A 182 -14.93 3.79 -14.82
C ASP A 182 -14.07 4.91 -14.22
N LEU A 183 -13.19 4.52 -13.29
CA LEU A 183 -12.23 5.40 -12.62
C LEU A 183 -10.80 5.22 -13.16
N SER A 184 -10.58 4.32 -14.13
CA SER A 184 -9.24 3.98 -14.62
C SER A 184 -8.47 5.16 -15.17
N SER A 185 -9.19 6.11 -15.82
CA SER A 185 -8.61 7.33 -16.41
C SER A 185 -8.04 8.31 -15.37
N LEU A 186 -8.38 8.16 -14.07
CA LEU A 186 -7.82 8.98 -13.00
C LEU A 186 -6.36 8.61 -12.70
N PHE A 187 -5.97 7.36 -12.94
CA PHE A 187 -4.68 6.84 -12.55
C PHE A 187 -3.65 6.92 -13.68
N SER A 188 -2.45 7.34 -13.31
CA SER A 188 -1.29 7.46 -14.20
C SER A 188 -0.49 6.16 -14.28
N GLY A 189 -0.69 5.24 -13.33
CA GLY A 189 -0.01 3.95 -13.30
C GLY A 189 -0.42 3.09 -12.10
N TYR A 190 -0.07 1.82 -12.23
CA TYR A 190 -0.36 0.78 -11.26
C TYR A 190 0.90 0.00 -10.95
N PHE A 191 1.12 -0.34 -9.69
CA PHE A 191 2.24 -1.12 -9.19
C PHE A 191 1.74 -2.31 -8.40
N ASP A 192 2.43 -3.43 -8.52
CA ASP A 192 2.17 -4.65 -7.78
C ASP A 192 3.45 -5.20 -7.16
N THR A 193 3.43 -6.43 -6.67
CA THR A 193 4.57 -7.09 -6.03
C THR A 193 5.77 -7.31 -6.97
N THR A 194 5.66 -7.05 -8.26
CA THR A 194 6.81 -7.02 -9.18
C THR A 194 7.71 -5.80 -8.95
N SER A 195 7.18 -4.74 -8.34
CA SER A 195 7.96 -3.58 -7.88
C SER A 195 8.69 -3.85 -6.57
N GLY A 196 8.37 -4.96 -5.88
CA GLY A 196 8.91 -5.41 -4.61
C GLY A 196 7.82 -5.65 -3.57
N PRO A 197 8.20 -6.17 -2.37
CA PRO A 197 7.29 -6.33 -1.24
C PRO A 197 6.87 -4.98 -0.65
N LYS A 198 5.59 -4.82 -0.29
CA LYS A 198 5.04 -3.56 0.26
C LYS A 198 5.63 -3.12 1.62
N ARG A 199 6.29 -4.03 2.33
CA ARG A 199 6.94 -3.75 3.63
C ARG A 199 8.43 -3.41 3.52
N GLU A 200 8.94 -3.17 2.31
CA GLU A 200 10.33 -2.86 2.06
C GLU A 200 10.48 -1.47 1.44
N ALA A 201 11.33 -0.62 2.02
CA ALA A 201 11.58 0.74 1.53
C ALA A 201 12.08 0.78 0.09
N GLN A 202 12.85 -0.24 -0.33
CA GLN A 202 13.36 -0.35 -1.69
C GLN A 202 12.25 -0.39 -2.74
N SER A 203 11.09 -0.98 -2.42
CA SER A 203 9.94 -1.04 -3.32
C SER A 203 9.40 0.36 -3.63
N TYR A 204 9.31 1.21 -2.61
CA TYR A 204 8.86 2.61 -2.77
C TYR A 204 9.86 3.47 -3.53
N GLN A 205 11.17 3.24 -3.35
CA GLN A 205 12.20 3.89 -4.17
C GLN A 205 12.10 3.46 -5.64
N THR A 206 11.85 2.18 -5.90
CA THR A 206 11.62 1.65 -7.25
C THR A 206 10.41 2.32 -7.89
N ILE A 207 9.31 2.47 -7.14
CA ILE A 207 8.09 3.15 -7.60
C ILE A 207 8.34 4.63 -7.85
N ALA A 208 9.01 5.34 -6.94
CA ALA A 208 9.37 6.74 -7.13
C ALA A 208 10.14 6.95 -8.45
N ASN A 209 11.19 6.13 -8.67
CA ASN A 209 11.95 6.17 -9.92
C ASN A 209 11.08 5.90 -11.17
N ALA A 210 10.14 4.96 -11.09
CA ALA A 210 9.25 4.62 -12.19
C ALA A 210 8.21 5.71 -12.47
N THR A 211 7.76 6.45 -11.46
CA THR A 211 6.82 7.59 -11.62
C THR A 211 7.50 8.84 -12.14
N GLY A 212 8.82 8.97 -11.97
CA GLY A 212 9.59 10.16 -12.30
C GLY A 212 9.49 11.30 -11.29
N PHE A 213 8.90 11.06 -10.12
CA PHE A 213 8.84 12.02 -9.00
C PHE A 213 9.86 11.67 -7.92
N ALA A 214 10.37 12.67 -7.20
CA ALA A 214 11.14 12.43 -5.98
C ALA A 214 10.23 11.80 -4.91
N ALA A 215 10.78 10.97 -4.03
CA ALA A 215 9.99 10.30 -3.00
C ALA A 215 9.25 11.31 -2.11
N GLU A 216 9.88 12.42 -1.80
CA GLU A 216 9.33 13.53 -1.00
C GLU A 216 8.13 14.24 -1.67
N GLU A 217 7.94 14.04 -2.97
CA GLU A 217 6.83 14.60 -3.76
C GLU A 217 5.64 13.64 -3.90
N ILE A 218 5.74 12.43 -3.34
CA ILE A 218 4.73 11.36 -3.43
C ILE A 218 4.12 11.12 -2.05
N LEU A 219 2.84 11.44 -1.87
CA LEU A 219 2.09 11.09 -0.66
C LEU A 219 1.62 9.64 -0.76
N PHE A 220 2.02 8.79 0.19
CA PHE A 220 1.55 7.40 0.25
C PHE A 220 0.41 7.23 1.25
N LEU A 221 -0.64 6.50 0.82
CA LEU A 221 -1.86 6.22 1.59
C LEU A 221 -2.04 4.71 1.77
N SER A 222 -2.17 4.25 3.03
CA SER A 222 -2.41 2.84 3.36
C SER A 222 -3.05 2.72 4.75
N ASP A 223 -3.73 1.62 5.04
CA ASP A 223 -4.24 1.24 6.36
C ASP A 223 -3.22 0.40 7.17
N ILE A 224 -2.09 0.02 6.57
CA ILE A 224 -1.08 -0.88 7.15
C ILE A 224 0.13 -0.10 7.63
N VAL A 225 0.41 -0.15 8.94
CA VAL A 225 1.54 0.59 9.57
C VAL A 225 2.88 0.22 8.97
N GLU A 226 3.15 -1.07 8.73
CA GLU A 226 4.44 -1.53 8.18
C GLU A 226 4.68 -1.04 6.74
N GLU A 227 3.61 -0.80 5.99
CA GLU A 227 3.70 -0.21 4.65
C GLU A 227 4.00 1.30 4.72
N LEU A 228 3.33 1.99 5.66
CA LEU A 228 3.60 3.40 5.94
C LEU A 228 5.03 3.61 6.44
N ASP A 229 5.54 2.72 7.31
CA ASP A 229 6.93 2.74 7.78
C ASP A 229 7.92 2.57 6.63
N ALA A 230 7.66 1.62 5.73
CA ALA A 230 8.51 1.36 4.57
C ALA A 230 8.53 2.56 3.59
N ALA A 231 7.37 3.14 3.31
CA ALA A 231 7.25 4.32 2.47
C ALA A 231 7.97 5.54 3.08
N LYS A 232 7.79 5.78 4.38
CA LYS A 232 8.46 6.82 5.14
C LYS A 232 9.98 6.63 5.15
N ALA A 233 10.47 5.40 5.30
CA ALA A 233 11.88 5.07 5.23
C ALA A 233 12.47 5.32 3.81
N ALA A 234 11.65 5.25 2.76
CA ALA A 234 12.01 5.63 1.40
C ALA A 234 11.98 7.15 1.15
N GLY A 235 11.53 7.95 2.11
CA GLY A 235 11.42 9.41 2.01
C GLY A 235 10.04 9.92 1.60
N MET A 236 9.03 9.06 1.44
CA MET A 236 7.66 9.49 1.09
C MET A 236 6.94 10.06 2.33
N PRO A 237 6.27 11.22 2.24
CA PRO A 237 5.21 11.58 3.17
C PRO A 237 4.12 10.52 3.21
N THR A 238 3.53 10.27 4.39
CA THR A 238 2.54 9.21 4.58
C THR A 238 1.31 9.70 5.30
N CYS A 239 0.14 9.17 4.95
CA CYS A 239 -1.08 9.30 5.72
C CYS A 239 -1.78 7.96 5.84
N GLY A 240 -2.08 7.55 7.06
CA GLY A 240 -2.81 6.32 7.33
C GLY A 240 -4.32 6.46 7.17
N LEU A 241 -5.00 5.40 6.76
CA LEU A 241 -6.46 5.30 6.70
C LEU A 241 -6.97 4.34 7.79
N ALA A 242 -7.53 4.88 8.86
CA ALA A 242 -8.08 4.09 9.98
C ALA A 242 -9.59 3.91 9.80
N ARG A 243 -10.02 3.22 8.74
CA ARG A 243 -11.44 3.03 8.36
C ARG A 243 -12.31 2.46 9.48
N ASP A 244 -11.75 1.55 10.26
CA ASP A 244 -12.46 0.86 11.34
C ASP A 244 -12.19 1.50 12.73
N GLY A 245 -11.68 2.73 12.77
CA GLY A 245 -11.44 3.47 14.01
C GLY A 245 -10.20 3.02 14.79
N GLY A 246 -9.26 2.35 14.14
CA GLY A 246 -7.97 1.94 14.71
C GLY A 246 -7.00 3.11 14.91
N VAL A 247 -5.85 2.82 15.54
CA VAL A 247 -4.73 3.76 15.70
C VAL A 247 -3.56 3.30 14.87
N LEU A 248 -3.09 4.13 13.93
CA LEU A 248 -1.91 3.86 13.13
C LEU A 248 -0.69 4.56 13.78
N ALA A 249 -0.10 3.88 14.76
CA ALA A 249 0.94 4.45 15.62
C ALA A 249 2.15 4.95 14.80
N GLY A 250 2.62 6.14 15.12
CA GLY A 250 3.80 6.75 14.47
C GLY A 250 3.51 7.48 13.15
N HIS A 251 2.26 7.48 12.67
CA HIS A 251 1.84 8.16 11.46
C HIS A 251 0.69 9.14 11.70
N ARG A 252 0.63 10.18 10.86
CA ARG A 252 -0.60 10.94 10.69
C ARG A 252 -1.63 10.01 10.05
N TYR A 253 -2.84 9.96 10.58
CA TYR A 253 -3.92 9.13 10.04
C TYR A 253 -5.27 9.81 10.15
N VAL A 254 -6.18 9.39 9.31
CA VAL A 254 -7.58 9.84 9.25
C VAL A 254 -8.48 8.63 9.03
N ASP A 255 -9.78 8.78 9.23
CA ASP A 255 -10.77 7.74 8.95
C ASP A 255 -11.45 7.91 7.57
N SER A 256 -11.23 9.06 6.92
CA SER A 256 -11.82 9.38 5.62
C SER A 256 -10.87 10.16 4.72
N PHE A 257 -10.95 9.90 3.42
CA PHE A 257 -10.24 10.65 2.39
C PHE A 257 -10.60 12.13 2.37
N THR A 258 -11.82 12.50 2.80
CA THR A 258 -12.26 13.91 2.87
C THR A 258 -11.43 14.78 3.81
N LEU A 259 -10.69 14.16 4.73
CA LEU A 259 -9.82 14.83 5.71
C LEU A 259 -8.37 14.95 5.23
N ILE A 260 -8.04 14.45 4.04
CA ILE A 260 -6.70 14.50 3.48
C ILE A 260 -6.59 15.72 2.56
N ASP A 261 -5.77 16.69 2.97
CA ASP A 261 -5.30 17.75 2.08
C ASP A 261 -3.83 17.46 1.70
N PRO A 262 -3.55 17.05 0.44
CA PRO A 262 -2.20 16.75 0.01
C PRO A 262 -1.23 17.93 0.15
N ALA A 263 -1.72 19.17 0.07
CA ALA A 263 -0.88 20.36 0.22
C ALA A 263 -0.39 20.57 1.66
N SER A 264 -0.89 19.81 2.63
CA SER A 264 -0.52 19.91 4.05
C SER A 264 0.61 18.96 4.47
N PHE A 265 1.22 18.22 3.52
CA PHE A 265 2.28 17.25 3.76
C PHE A 265 3.64 17.72 3.29
#